data_60c7f2b695f28ee9e759b65d2f824f2f
#
_entry.id   60c7f2b695f28ee9e759b65d2f824f2f
#
_cell.length_a   1.000
_cell.length_b   1.000
_cell.length_c   1.000
_cell.angle_alpha   90.00
_cell.angle_beta   90.00
_cell.angle_gamma   90.00
#
_symmetry.space_group_name_H-M   'P 1'
#
loop_
_entity.id
_entity.type
_entity.pdbx_description
1 polymer ?
#
loop_
_entity_poly.entity_id
_entity_poly.type
_entity_poly.pdbx_seq_one_letter_code
_entity_poly.pdbx_strand_id
1 'polypeptide(L)'
;MECEIQEKCGGCAYGKMPYAQQLKTKTEYVENQLKKLTQKVKVNYCIGMENPYNYRNKGKYAFKNGKMGFFEEGTHKIVYAKCAIQNEKINQVADYIFELVKKYHISIYNEDTGKGFFRHIVIRYGFYTDEIMVIFVTTDGKMYKKQEIVKALTTKFKEIKSIIQNINVRETNAILGNKSFKMYGSDFIMDKLGELKIKISPLSFYQVN
;
A
#
# COMPACT_ATOMS: atom_id res chain seq x y z
N MET A 1 -13.74 13.96 2.41
CA MET A 1 -12.76 14.12 1.31
C MET A 1 -13.13 13.14 0.23
N GLU A 2 -13.35 13.59 -0.98
CA GLU A 2 -13.68 12.70 -2.09
C GLU A 2 -12.41 12.20 -2.75
N CYS A 3 -12.41 10.93 -3.19
CA CYS A 3 -11.28 10.36 -3.91
C CYS A 3 -11.44 10.66 -5.41
N GLU A 4 -10.53 11.42 -5.99
CA GLU A 4 -10.58 11.86 -7.40
C GLU A 4 -10.66 10.72 -8.42
N ILE A 5 -10.20 9.53 -8.05
CA ILE A 5 -10.17 8.35 -8.93
C ILE A 5 -11.10 7.22 -8.47
N GLN A 6 -12.05 7.49 -7.57
CA GLN A 6 -12.91 6.42 -7.02
C GLN A 6 -13.72 5.67 -8.09
N GLU A 7 -14.05 6.32 -9.20
CA GLU A 7 -14.78 5.69 -10.32
C GLU A 7 -13.90 4.74 -11.16
N LYS A 8 -12.58 4.88 -11.06
CA LYS A 8 -11.62 4.11 -11.87
C LYS A 8 -10.81 3.12 -11.05
N CYS A 9 -10.47 3.47 -9.81
CA CYS A 9 -9.57 2.66 -8.98
C CYS A 9 -10.28 1.45 -8.39
N GLY A 10 -9.76 0.24 -8.64
CA GLY A 10 -10.24 -1.02 -8.06
C GLY A 10 -9.89 -1.23 -6.56
N GLY A 11 -9.33 -0.23 -5.89
CA GLY A 11 -8.83 -0.38 -4.51
C GLY A 11 -9.89 -0.34 -3.41
N CYS A 12 -11.12 0.11 -3.71
CA CYS A 12 -12.20 0.32 -2.73
C CYS A 12 -13.52 -0.23 -3.24
N ALA A 13 -13.90 -1.43 -2.79
CA ALA A 13 -15.15 -2.09 -3.21
C ALA A 13 -16.43 -1.25 -2.96
N TYR A 14 -16.42 -0.41 -1.93
CA TYR A 14 -17.56 0.44 -1.55
C TYR A 14 -17.26 1.95 -1.71
N GLY A 15 -16.15 2.31 -2.36
CA GLY A 15 -15.70 3.71 -2.43
C GLY A 15 -16.70 4.67 -3.07
N LYS A 16 -17.55 4.17 -3.96
CA LYS A 16 -18.60 4.94 -4.67
C LYS A 16 -19.84 5.22 -3.82
N MET A 17 -19.96 4.60 -2.63
CA MET A 17 -21.13 4.76 -1.76
C MET A 17 -20.85 5.76 -0.64
N PRO A 18 -21.84 6.56 -0.21
CA PRO A 18 -21.79 7.31 1.02
C PRO A 18 -21.48 6.40 2.22
N TYR A 19 -20.70 6.87 3.19
CA TYR A 19 -20.22 6.01 4.27
C TYR A 19 -21.35 5.34 5.08
N ALA A 20 -22.42 6.05 5.37
CA ALA A 20 -23.60 5.48 6.04
C ALA A 20 -24.19 4.30 5.23
N GLN A 21 -24.24 4.43 3.91
CA GLN A 21 -24.71 3.36 3.02
C GLN A 21 -23.76 2.16 3.04
N GLN A 22 -22.42 2.40 3.10
CA GLN A 22 -21.43 1.32 3.24
C GLN A 22 -21.66 0.49 4.51
N LEU A 23 -21.92 1.14 5.65
CA LEU A 23 -22.20 0.47 6.92
C LEU A 23 -23.47 -0.38 6.84
N LYS A 24 -24.54 0.17 6.26
CA LYS A 24 -25.81 -0.55 6.04
C LYS A 24 -25.59 -1.78 5.16
N THR A 25 -24.95 -1.62 4.01
CA THR A 25 -24.65 -2.71 3.07
C THR A 25 -23.83 -3.84 3.71
N LYS A 26 -22.84 -3.47 4.55
CA LYS A 26 -22.04 -4.46 5.30
C LYS A 26 -22.87 -5.21 6.33
N THR A 27 -23.76 -4.53 7.04
CA THR A 27 -24.69 -5.16 8.01
C THR A 27 -25.61 -6.13 7.28
N GLU A 28 -26.25 -5.72 6.19
CA GLU A 28 -27.14 -6.53 5.38
C GLU A 28 -26.42 -7.77 4.78
N TYR A 29 -25.17 -7.58 4.33
CA TYR A 29 -24.36 -8.69 3.83
C TYR A 29 -24.17 -9.78 4.90
N VAL A 30 -23.75 -9.41 6.11
CA VAL A 30 -23.55 -10.33 7.23
C VAL A 30 -24.88 -11.01 7.59
N GLU A 31 -25.96 -10.25 7.69
CA GLU A 31 -27.30 -10.78 7.97
C GLU A 31 -27.73 -11.83 6.93
N ASN A 32 -27.53 -11.55 5.66
CA ASN A 32 -27.86 -12.48 4.57
C ASN A 32 -27.00 -13.75 4.58
N GLN A 33 -25.71 -13.68 4.98
CA GLN A 33 -24.91 -14.88 5.16
C GLN A 33 -25.40 -15.74 6.35
N LEU A 34 -25.77 -15.09 7.46
CA LEU A 34 -26.25 -15.79 8.66
C LEU A 34 -27.64 -16.41 8.46
N LYS A 35 -28.52 -15.80 7.65
CA LYS A 35 -29.81 -16.38 7.26
C LYS A 35 -29.70 -17.73 6.55
N LYS A 36 -28.55 -18.03 5.96
CA LYS A 36 -28.28 -19.36 5.35
C LYS A 36 -28.01 -20.44 6.38
N LEU A 37 -27.66 -20.04 7.58
CA LEU A 37 -27.56 -20.92 8.74
C LEU A 37 -28.95 -21.01 9.36
N THR A 38 -29.44 -22.19 9.72
CA THR A 38 -30.81 -22.49 10.18
C THR A 38 -31.28 -21.73 11.43
N GLN A 39 -30.48 -20.85 12.01
CA GLN A 39 -30.76 -20.14 13.24
C GLN A 39 -31.20 -18.69 12.98
N LYS A 40 -32.18 -18.22 13.76
CA LYS A 40 -32.60 -16.83 13.81
C LYS A 40 -31.54 -15.96 14.55
N VAL A 41 -30.49 -15.57 13.82
CA VAL A 41 -29.47 -14.67 14.36
C VAL A 41 -29.82 -13.24 13.96
N LYS A 42 -29.86 -12.34 14.93
CA LYS A 42 -30.02 -10.92 14.69
C LYS A 42 -28.63 -10.25 14.62
N VAL A 43 -28.37 -9.56 13.53
CA VAL A 43 -27.21 -8.67 13.41
C VAL A 43 -27.61 -7.29 13.89
N ASN A 44 -26.88 -6.71 14.83
CA ASN A 44 -27.24 -5.41 15.37
C ASN A 44 -26.95 -4.30 14.33
N TYR A 45 -25.68 -3.96 14.14
CA TYR A 45 -25.24 -2.99 13.12
C TYR A 45 -23.72 -3.07 12.94
N CYS A 46 -23.22 -2.54 11.83
CA CYS A 46 -21.79 -2.37 11.62
C CYS A 46 -21.31 -1.12 12.38
N ILE A 47 -20.37 -1.31 13.30
CA ILE A 47 -19.73 -0.18 14.02
C ILE A 47 -18.87 0.58 13.04
N GLY A 48 -19.19 1.86 12.84
CA GLY A 48 -18.47 2.75 11.94
C GLY A 48 -17.30 3.45 12.63
N MET A 49 -16.36 3.93 11.80
CA MET A 49 -15.31 4.86 12.23
C MET A 49 -15.87 6.28 12.25
N GLU A 50 -15.44 7.10 13.21
CA GLU A 50 -15.74 8.54 13.21
C GLU A 50 -15.15 9.23 11.99
N ASN A 51 -13.91 8.88 11.64
CA ASN A 51 -13.24 9.35 10.43
C ASN A 51 -12.81 8.14 9.55
N PRO A 52 -13.54 7.83 8.46
CA PRO A 52 -13.24 6.70 7.58
C PRO A 52 -12.13 6.98 6.56
N TYR A 53 -11.31 7.99 6.80
CA TYR A 53 -10.18 8.37 5.95
C TYR A 53 -8.84 8.16 6.66
N ASN A 54 -7.76 8.09 5.87
CA ASN A 54 -6.36 7.99 6.33
C ASN A 54 -6.07 6.82 7.30
N TYR A 55 -6.96 5.83 7.40
CA TYR A 55 -6.81 4.70 8.31
C TYR A 55 -5.86 3.61 7.79
N ARG A 56 -5.65 3.53 6.47
CA ARG A 56 -4.85 2.48 5.86
C ARG A 56 -3.37 2.72 6.10
N ASN A 57 -2.72 1.75 6.74
CA ASN A 57 -1.31 1.80 7.13
C ASN A 57 -0.37 1.09 6.13
N LYS A 58 -0.88 0.71 4.96
CA LYS A 58 -0.11 0.05 3.90
C LYS A 58 -0.54 0.54 2.53
N GLY A 59 0.38 1.17 1.81
CA GLY A 59 0.24 1.56 0.42
C GLY A 59 0.98 0.61 -0.50
N LYS A 60 0.40 0.30 -1.66
CA LYS A 60 1.02 -0.47 -2.74
C LYS A 60 0.81 0.29 -4.03
N TYR A 61 1.89 0.66 -4.69
CA TYR A 61 1.83 1.40 -5.95
C TYR A 61 2.57 0.61 -7.03
N ALA A 62 1.95 0.48 -8.18
CA ALA A 62 2.56 -0.10 -9.37
C ALA A 62 3.26 0.97 -10.20
N PHE A 63 4.33 0.58 -10.88
CA PHE A 63 4.97 1.40 -11.91
C PHE A 63 4.71 0.77 -13.27
N LYS A 64 4.19 1.55 -14.22
CA LYS A 64 3.94 1.11 -15.59
C LYS A 64 3.94 2.30 -16.54
N ASN A 65 4.63 2.18 -17.67
CA ASN A 65 4.65 3.17 -18.75
C ASN A 65 4.97 4.59 -18.29
N GLY A 66 6.00 4.74 -17.44
CA GLY A 66 6.42 6.03 -16.91
C GLY A 66 5.50 6.63 -15.84
N LYS A 67 4.48 5.90 -15.39
CA LYS A 67 3.51 6.31 -14.37
C LYS A 67 3.69 5.47 -13.11
N MET A 68 3.27 6.05 -11.99
CA MET A 68 3.09 5.35 -10.71
C MET A 68 1.63 5.50 -10.26
N GLY A 69 1.05 4.47 -9.67
CA GLY A 69 -0.32 4.57 -9.14
C GLY A 69 -0.96 3.23 -8.83
N PHE A 70 -2.27 3.21 -8.98
CA PHE A 70 -3.12 2.03 -8.74
C PHE A 70 -3.64 1.49 -10.06
N PHE A 71 -3.98 0.21 -10.11
CA PHE A 71 -4.66 -0.33 -11.28
C PHE A 71 -6.10 0.16 -11.36
N GLU A 72 -6.51 0.56 -12.54
CA GLU A 72 -7.91 0.78 -12.88
C GLU A 72 -8.66 -0.55 -12.80
N GLU A 73 -9.88 -0.52 -12.26
CA GLU A 73 -10.70 -1.71 -12.05
C GLU A 73 -10.89 -2.52 -13.35
N GLY A 74 -10.60 -3.82 -13.28
CA GLY A 74 -10.72 -4.73 -14.44
C GLY A 74 -9.70 -4.50 -15.56
N THR A 75 -8.69 -3.65 -15.37
CA THR A 75 -7.69 -3.35 -16.39
C THR A 75 -6.26 -3.39 -15.83
N HIS A 76 -5.28 -3.31 -16.74
CA HIS A 76 -3.86 -3.13 -16.40
C HIS A 76 -3.39 -1.66 -16.57
N LYS A 77 -4.32 -0.70 -16.67
CA LYS A 77 -3.99 0.72 -16.76
C LYS A 77 -3.67 1.28 -15.37
N ILE A 78 -2.78 2.25 -15.32
CA ILE A 78 -2.44 2.96 -14.07
C ILE A 78 -3.23 4.25 -13.99
N VAL A 79 -3.93 4.42 -12.88
CA VAL A 79 -4.56 5.68 -12.45
C VAL A 79 -3.88 6.17 -11.17
N TYR A 80 -3.74 7.48 -11.03
CA TYR A 80 -3.09 8.07 -9.89
C TYR A 80 -3.90 9.23 -9.31
N ALA A 81 -4.04 9.20 -8.01
CA ALA A 81 -4.38 10.33 -7.15
C ALA A 81 -3.86 10.02 -5.74
N LYS A 82 -3.83 11.00 -4.87
CA LYS A 82 -3.60 10.77 -3.44
C LYS A 82 -4.75 9.92 -2.89
N CYS A 83 -4.41 8.77 -2.34
CA CYS A 83 -5.42 7.85 -1.84
C CYS A 83 -6.02 8.37 -0.53
N ALA A 84 -7.31 8.70 -0.52
CA ALA A 84 -8.01 9.28 0.62
C ALA A 84 -8.06 8.36 1.86
N ILE A 85 -7.99 7.04 1.68
CA ILE A 85 -8.02 6.09 2.80
C ILE A 85 -6.62 5.70 3.32
N GLN A 86 -5.55 5.98 2.57
CA GLN A 86 -4.19 5.76 3.06
C GLN A 86 -3.73 6.90 3.96
N ASN A 87 -2.89 6.57 4.95
CA ASN A 87 -2.24 7.61 5.76
C ASN A 87 -1.50 8.60 4.85
N GLU A 88 -1.61 9.89 5.16
CA GLU A 88 -1.04 10.99 4.35
C GLU A 88 0.47 10.83 4.11
N LYS A 89 1.22 10.35 5.12
CA LYS A 89 2.67 10.12 4.99
C LYS A 89 3.00 9.05 3.96
N ILE A 90 2.13 8.05 3.78
CA ILE A 90 2.30 7.04 2.73
C ILE A 90 2.22 7.70 1.35
N ASN A 91 1.22 8.58 1.13
CA ASN A 91 1.08 9.31 -0.11
C ASN A 91 2.31 10.21 -0.38
N GLN A 92 2.74 10.98 0.63
CA GLN A 92 3.90 11.88 0.51
C GLN A 92 5.21 11.14 0.19
N VAL A 93 5.45 10.01 0.84
CA VAL A 93 6.63 9.18 0.58
C VAL A 93 6.56 8.58 -0.82
N ALA A 94 5.40 8.12 -1.27
CA ALA A 94 5.21 7.57 -2.60
C ALA A 94 5.48 8.61 -3.70
N ASP A 95 4.93 9.81 -3.56
CA ASP A 95 5.15 10.92 -4.48
C ASP A 95 6.65 11.25 -4.60
N TYR A 96 7.33 11.38 -3.46
CA TYR A 96 8.74 11.68 -3.46
C TYR A 96 9.60 10.57 -4.07
N ILE A 97 9.25 9.31 -3.84
CA ILE A 97 9.92 8.18 -4.51
C ILE A 97 9.75 8.29 -6.03
N PHE A 98 8.56 8.65 -6.50
CA PHE A 98 8.30 8.81 -7.93
C PHE A 98 9.13 9.97 -8.54
N GLU A 99 9.30 11.08 -7.82
CA GLU A 99 10.22 12.15 -8.21
C GLU A 99 11.67 11.65 -8.32
N LEU A 100 12.14 10.85 -7.35
CA LEU A 100 13.49 10.28 -7.38
C LEU A 100 13.69 9.29 -8.54
N VAL A 101 12.67 8.47 -8.83
CA VAL A 101 12.70 7.54 -9.98
C VAL A 101 12.88 8.31 -11.29
N LYS A 102 12.15 9.41 -11.48
CA LYS A 102 12.30 10.29 -12.65
C LYS A 102 13.67 10.98 -12.67
N LYS A 103 14.06 11.59 -11.55
CA LYS A 103 15.32 12.32 -11.41
C LYS A 103 16.54 11.48 -11.75
N TYR A 104 16.55 10.22 -11.33
CA TYR A 104 17.67 9.32 -11.55
C TYR A 104 17.47 8.41 -12.77
N HIS A 105 16.43 8.62 -13.58
CA HIS A 105 16.13 7.87 -14.79
C HIS A 105 16.12 6.35 -14.55
N ILE A 106 15.52 5.90 -13.44
CA ILE A 106 15.43 4.48 -13.12
C ILE A 106 14.41 3.83 -14.04
N SER A 107 14.82 2.78 -14.73
CA SER A 107 13.93 2.10 -15.68
C SER A 107 12.75 1.44 -14.99
N ILE A 108 11.56 1.65 -15.53
CA ILE A 108 10.33 1.03 -15.09
C ILE A 108 10.14 -0.29 -15.82
N TYR A 109 9.75 -1.34 -15.09
CA TYR A 109 9.47 -2.64 -15.67
C TYR A 109 8.26 -2.59 -16.61
N ASN A 110 8.45 -3.16 -17.78
CA ASN A 110 7.40 -3.33 -18.76
C ASN A 110 7.02 -4.82 -18.82
N GLU A 111 5.79 -5.14 -18.47
CA GLU A 111 5.27 -6.51 -18.42
C GLU A 111 5.20 -7.16 -19.81
N ASP A 112 4.99 -6.37 -20.87
CA ASP A 112 4.84 -6.86 -22.24
C ASP A 112 6.19 -7.29 -22.84
N THR A 113 7.29 -6.65 -22.41
CA THR A 113 8.65 -6.92 -22.92
C THR A 113 9.54 -7.66 -21.92
N GLY A 114 9.11 -7.80 -20.67
CA GLY A 114 9.92 -8.37 -19.58
C GLY A 114 11.14 -7.52 -19.19
N LYS A 115 11.26 -6.28 -19.69
CA LYS A 115 12.41 -5.40 -19.50
C LYS A 115 12.12 -4.28 -18.50
N GLY A 116 13.16 -3.81 -17.82
CA GLY A 116 13.09 -2.74 -16.84
C GLY A 116 13.35 -3.23 -15.43
N PHE A 117 13.49 -2.30 -14.49
CA PHE A 117 13.98 -2.59 -13.14
C PHE A 117 12.89 -2.42 -12.05
N PHE A 118 12.20 -1.28 -12.05
CA PHE A 118 11.25 -0.93 -11.00
C PHE A 118 9.85 -1.44 -11.30
N ARG A 119 9.29 -2.29 -10.40
CA ARG A 119 7.94 -2.86 -10.56
C ARG A 119 6.92 -2.19 -9.67
N HIS A 120 7.18 -2.19 -8.37
CA HIS A 120 6.27 -1.66 -7.36
C HIS A 120 7.02 -0.98 -6.22
N ILE A 121 6.31 -0.16 -5.46
CA ILE A 121 6.70 0.17 -4.08
C ILE A 121 5.60 -0.27 -3.13
N VAL A 122 6.02 -0.73 -1.96
CA VAL A 122 5.13 -0.98 -0.84
C VAL A 122 5.62 -0.13 0.33
N ILE A 123 4.73 0.66 0.90
CA ILE A 123 5.04 1.52 2.05
C ILE A 123 4.18 1.03 3.21
N ARG A 124 4.81 0.84 4.36
CA ARG A 124 4.14 0.45 5.60
C ARG A 124 4.36 1.54 6.63
N TYR A 125 3.34 1.78 7.44
CA TYR A 125 3.31 2.84 8.43
C TYR A 125 2.85 2.28 9.78
N GLY A 126 3.63 2.53 10.82
CA GLY A 126 3.25 2.26 12.21
C GLY A 126 2.49 3.46 12.76
N PHE A 127 1.19 3.31 12.99
CA PHE A 127 0.29 4.42 13.32
C PHE A 127 0.66 5.09 14.65
N TYR A 128 0.99 4.31 15.67
CA TYR A 128 1.31 4.83 17.00
C TYR A 128 2.79 5.17 17.19
N THR A 129 3.66 4.63 16.36
CA THR A 129 5.11 4.87 16.45
C THR A 129 5.63 5.87 15.44
N ASP A 130 4.81 6.20 14.45
CA ASP A 130 5.17 7.04 13.32
C ASP A 130 6.34 6.46 12.48
N GLU A 131 6.58 5.16 12.57
CA GLU A 131 7.65 4.51 11.83
C GLU A 131 7.21 4.11 10.41
N ILE A 132 8.09 4.36 9.44
CA ILE A 132 7.86 4.03 8.03
C ILE A 132 8.85 2.98 7.55
N MET A 133 8.32 1.99 6.82
CA MET A 133 9.11 1.06 6.01
C MET A 133 8.80 1.28 4.54
N VAL A 134 9.83 1.42 3.73
CA VAL A 134 9.76 1.47 2.27
C VAL A 134 10.30 0.17 1.69
N ILE A 135 9.54 -0.47 0.83
CA ILE A 135 9.94 -1.69 0.13
C ILE A 135 9.93 -1.41 -1.37
N PHE A 136 11.10 -1.40 -1.97
CA PHE A 136 11.28 -1.30 -3.42
C PHE A 136 11.19 -2.69 -4.04
N VAL A 137 10.24 -2.90 -4.93
CA VAL A 137 10.09 -4.17 -5.64
C VAL A 137 10.72 -4.03 -7.01
N THR A 138 11.76 -4.81 -7.26
CA THR A 138 12.59 -4.75 -8.45
C THR A 138 12.68 -6.11 -9.13
N THR A 139 13.06 -6.15 -10.40
CA THR A 139 13.21 -7.41 -11.14
C THR A 139 14.45 -8.16 -10.70
N ASP A 140 15.61 -7.52 -10.68
CA ASP A 140 16.90 -8.09 -10.28
C ASP A 140 17.97 -7.00 -10.17
N GLY A 141 19.17 -7.40 -9.72
CA GLY A 141 20.37 -6.60 -9.80
C GLY A 141 20.58 -5.59 -8.68
N LYS A 142 21.67 -4.84 -8.80
CA LYS A 142 22.01 -3.76 -7.89
C LYS A 142 21.17 -2.53 -8.23
N MET A 143 20.47 -1.99 -7.25
CA MET A 143 19.71 -0.76 -7.41
C MET A 143 20.64 0.40 -7.77
N TYR A 144 20.46 0.97 -8.96
CA TYR A 144 21.18 2.15 -9.42
C TYR A 144 20.85 3.32 -8.48
N LYS A 145 21.86 4.13 -8.14
CA LYS A 145 21.72 5.27 -7.23
C LYS A 145 21.15 4.93 -5.85
N LYS A 146 21.40 3.69 -5.37
CA LYS A 146 20.93 3.21 -4.05
C LYS A 146 21.26 4.19 -2.92
N GLN A 147 22.51 4.63 -2.84
CA GLN A 147 22.96 5.50 -1.73
C GLN A 147 22.30 6.86 -1.76
N GLU A 148 22.19 7.46 -2.95
CA GLU A 148 21.56 8.75 -3.15
C GLU A 148 20.06 8.71 -2.82
N ILE A 149 19.36 7.63 -3.21
CA ILE A 149 17.93 7.45 -2.94
C ILE A 149 17.72 7.25 -1.43
N VAL A 150 18.50 6.38 -0.79
CA VAL A 150 18.44 6.16 0.65
C VAL A 150 18.67 7.48 1.40
N LYS A 151 19.75 8.21 1.05
CA LYS A 151 20.07 9.51 1.66
C LYS A 151 18.94 10.51 1.48
N ALA A 152 18.41 10.64 0.25
CA ALA A 152 17.32 11.59 -0.04
C ALA A 152 16.07 11.28 0.80
N LEU A 153 15.66 10.00 0.86
CA LEU A 153 14.49 9.57 1.62
C LEU A 153 14.67 9.79 3.13
N THR A 154 15.78 9.35 3.70
CA THR A 154 16.03 9.45 5.15
C THR A 154 16.34 10.88 5.62
N THR A 155 16.76 11.75 4.70
CA THR A 155 16.92 13.19 4.99
C THR A 155 15.56 13.88 5.02
N LYS A 156 14.67 13.57 4.08
CA LYS A 156 13.36 14.22 3.97
C LYS A 156 12.34 13.66 4.98
N PHE A 157 12.36 12.36 5.23
CA PHE A 157 11.43 11.68 6.12
C PHE A 157 12.19 10.99 7.25
N LYS A 158 12.22 11.61 8.42
CA LYS A 158 12.92 11.09 9.62
C LYS A 158 12.24 9.86 10.23
N GLU A 159 10.99 9.66 9.88
CA GLU A 159 10.14 8.53 10.27
C GLU A 159 10.54 7.23 9.55
N ILE A 160 11.28 7.29 8.45
CA ILE A 160 11.76 6.10 7.74
C ILE A 160 12.81 5.38 8.60
N LYS A 161 12.43 4.21 9.15
CA LYS A 161 13.27 3.34 9.96
C LYS A 161 13.74 2.09 9.23
N SER A 162 13.15 1.79 8.07
CA SER A 162 13.47 0.62 7.27
C SER A 162 13.34 0.93 5.78
N ILE A 163 14.36 0.57 4.99
CA ILE A 163 14.28 0.53 3.54
C ILE A 163 14.78 -0.82 3.07
N ILE A 164 13.93 -1.53 2.32
CA ILE A 164 14.15 -2.90 1.85
C ILE A 164 14.08 -2.91 0.31
N GLN A 165 14.96 -3.65 -0.33
CA GLN A 165 14.80 -4.07 -1.72
C GLN A 165 14.26 -5.49 -1.74
N ASN A 166 13.13 -5.71 -2.38
CA ASN A 166 12.55 -7.03 -2.62
C ASN A 166 12.68 -7.37 -4.11
N ILE A 167 13.19 -8.55 -4.40
CA ILE A 167 13.36 -9.01 -5.77
C ILE A 167 12.18 -9.89 -6.15
N ASN A 168 11.47 -9.47 -7.19
CA ASN A 168 10.39 -10.24 -7.77
C ASN A 168 10.55 -10.33 -9.30
N VAL A 169 11.01 -11.48 -9.74
CA VAL A 169 11.17 -11.83 -11.16
C VAL A 169 9.96 -12.58 -11.73
N ARG A 170 8.96 -12.86 -10.91
CA ARG A 170 7.82 -13.69 -11.30
C ARG A 170 6.85 -12.92 -12.19
N GLU A 171 6.34 -13.57 -13.21
CA GLU A 171 5.24 -13.10 -14.06
C GLU A 171 3.88 -13.50 -13.45
N THR A 172 3.64 -13.09 -12.21
CA THR A 172 2.42 -13.40 -11.45
C THR A 172 1.87 -12.13 -10.79
N ASN A 173 0.63 -12.19 -10.33
CA ASN A 173 -0.02 -11.11 -9.57
C ASN A 173 0.58 -10.89 -8.17
N ALA A 174 1.55 -11.72 -7.73
CA ALA A 174 2.24 -11.52 -6.47
C ALA A 174 3.17 -10.30 -6.55
N ILE A 175 2.94 -9.29 -5.72
CA ILE A 175 3.75 -8.06 -5.71
C ILE A 175 5.13 -8.33 -5.14
N LEU A 176 5.22 -9.07 -4.03
CA LEU A 176 6.48 -9.36 -3.34
C LEU A 176 7.04 -10.72 -3.75
N GLY A 177 8.33 -10.75 -4.05
CA GLY A 177 9.09 -11.97 -4.26
C GLY A 177 9.65 -12.54 -2.94
N ASN A 178 10.41 -13.64 -3.05
CA ASN A 178 10.92 -14.37 -1.88
C ASN A 178 12.26 -13.84 -1.34
N LYS A 179 12.98 -13.02 -2.10
CA LYS A 179 14.29 -12.49 -1.70
C LYS A 179 14.18 -11.02 -1.34
N SER A 180 14.67 -10.66 -0.16
CA SER A 180 14.71 -9.28 0.31
C SER A 180 16.08 -8.93 0.84
N PHE A 181 16.54 -7.71 0.59
CA PHE A 181 17.81 -7.17 1.03
C PHE A 181 17.57 -5.85 1.74
N LYS A 182 18.16 -5.70 2.92
CA LYS A 182 18.14 -4.45 3.64
C LYS A 182 19.00 -3.40 2.94
N MET A 183 18.43 -2.25 2.72
CA MET A 183 19.12 -1.09 2.17
C MET A 183 19.47 -0.07 3.25
N TYR A 184 18.61 0.07 4.27
CA TYR A 184 18.80 0.99 5.38
C TYR A 184 18.00 0.55 6.61
N GLY A 185 18.53 0.87 7.80
CA GLY A 185 17.84 0.73 9.08
C GLY A 185 17.58 -0.71 9.52
N SER A 186 16.38 -0.96 10.02
CA SER A 186 15.96 -2.26 10.55
C SER A 186 15.26 -3.12 9.50
N ASP A 187 15.17 -4.43 9.74
CA ASP A 187 14.41 -5.36 8.89
C ASP A 187 12.90 -5.32 9.19
N PHE A 188 12.47 -4.52 10.14
CA PHE A 188 11.08 -4.33 10.58
C PHE A 188 10.87 -2.90 11.04
N ILE A 189 9.61 -2.51 11.15
CA ILE A 189 9.16 -1.34 11.92
C ILE A 189 8.33 -1.79 13.11
N MET A 190 8.21 -0.91 14.08
CA MET A 190 7.37 -1.16 15.26
C MET A 190 6.01 -0.46 15.11
N ASP A 191 5.00 -1.03 15.76
CA ASP A 191 3.75 -0.35 16.05
C ASP A 191 3.20 -0.81 17.40
N LYS A 192 2.07 -0.28 17.83
CA LYS A 192 1.37 -0.65 19.06
C LYS A 192 -0.07 -1.04 18.76
N LEU A 193 -0.59 -1.97 19.56
CA LEU A 193 -2.00 -2.31 19.63
C LEU A 193 -2.38 -2.43 21.10
N GLY A 194 -2.96 -1.37 21.66
CA GLY A 194 -3.07 -1.21 23.11
C GLY A 194 -1.68 -1.24 23.75
N GLU A 195 -1.48 -2.11 24.72
CA GLU A 195 -0.19 -2.30 25.42
C GLU A 195 0.81 -3.18 24.64
N LEU A 196 0.38 -3.84 23.57
CA LEU A 196 1.21 -4.75 22.82
C LEU A 196 2.11 -4.00 21.83
N LYS A 197 3.40 -4.32 21.84
CA LYS A 197 4.37 -3.89 20.83
C LYS A 197 4.40 -4.90 19.69
N ILE A 198 4.19 -4.43 18.47
CA ILE A 198 4.09 -5.28 17.27
C ILE A 198 5.26 -4.98 16.33
N LYS A 199 5.97 -6.04 15.92
CA LYS A 199 6.97 -5.96 14.85
C LYS A 199 6.30 -6.20 13.50
N ILE A 200 6.48 -5.28 12.57
CA ILE A 200 5.93 -5.35 11.22
C ILE A 200 7.08 -5.59 10.25
N SER A 201 7.21 -6.81 9.74
CA SER A 201 8.19 -7.17 8.71
C SER A 201 7.68 -6.86 7.30
N PRO A 202 8.51 -6.87 6.24
CA PRO A 202 8.07 -6.60 4.88
C PRO A 202 6.92 -7.49 4.41
N LEU A 203 6.92 -8.76 4.81
CA LEU A 203 5.97 -9.77 4.35
C LEU A 203 4.81 -10.03 5.32
N SER A 204 4.92 -9.57 6.59
CA SER A 204 3.89 -9.86 7.59
C SER A 204 2.52 -9.28 7.21
N PHE A 205 1.47 -10.01 7.53
CA PHE A 205 0.13 -9.44 7.57
C PHE A 205 0.00 -8.54 8.81
N TYR A 206 -0.65 -7.40 8.65
CA TYR A 206 -1.00 -6.51 9.75
C TYR A 206 -2.36 -5.90 9.45
N GLN A 207 -3.32 -6.13 10.33
CA GLN A 207 -4.69 -5.64 10.16
C GLN A 207 -4.73 -4.12 10.25
N VAL A 208 -5.56 -3.51 9.40
CA VAL A 208 -5.66 -2.05 9.29
C VAL A 208 -6.95 -1.51 9.88
N ASN A 209 -7.96 -2.38 10.02
CA ASN A 209 -9.28 -2.01 10.54
C ASN A 209 -10.05 -3.27 10.94
#